data_bda9a8f37f3e8b42c89160da1c23f81a
#
_entry.id   bda9a8f37f3e8b42c89160da1c23f81a
#
_cell.length_a   1.000
_cell.length_b   1.000
_cell.length_c   1.000
_cell.angle_alpha   90.00
_cell.angle_beta   90.00
_cell.angle_gamma   90.00
#
_symmetry.space_group_name_H-M   'P 1'
#
loop_
_entity.id
_entity.type
_entity.pdbx_description
1 polymer ?
#
loop_
_entity_poly.entity_id
_entity_poly.type
_entity_poly.pdbx_seq_one_letter_code
_entity_poly.pdbx_strand_id
1 'polypeptide(L)'
;MHRRPVLAVASAALILALAACGTPGEPGADTGAGSGSSASSGPVEVGLVYSKSGPLATYGEQYRQGFTAGLDYATKGTNAVNGRQVEVTEQDDAGDPAKAVAAATDLIGQGVKVLAGSTSSGVALQVAPLAKDNKVLFISGPAAVDAVTGANEYTFRSGRQTYQDVATAGTMTGDVEGKKVTVLAQDSAFGKANVAAVTSILGTKGATVSAVEVPAAATEFTPFASKIKGEKPDLLFVAWAGANATQMWTSLSQQGVFDVTTVVTGLDIKPTHALFGESATKIDFLSHFFDGAADNPAYQALDAGMKEQGGSVDLFTNDGFVAAQMVVHALEKSTDDTNAMVSALEGWSFEGPKGQMTIRPEDHALLQPMFTASLEKSGDGYTVTAGKTLDPQAVAPPVSAFK
;
A
#
# COMPACT_ATOMS: atom_id res chain seq x y z
N MET A 1 19.11 -32.86 -55.46
CA MET A 1 18.63 -33.04 -56.85
C MET A 1 17.22 -32.49 -56.95
N HIS A 2 17.00 -31.67 -58.03
CA HIS A 2 15.74 -31.11 -58.56
C HIS A 2 15.14 -29.92 -57.80
N ARG A 3 15.48 -28.71 -58.17
CA ARG A 3 15.08 -27.79 -59.28
C ARG A 3 13.79 -27.02 -58.99
N ARG A 4 14.01 -25.69 -58.95
CA ARG A 4 13.01 -24.59 -59.02
C ARG A 4 12.25 -24.62 -60.35
N PRO A 5 11.13 -23.90 -60.54
CA PRO A 5 11.29 -22.63 -61.22
C PRO A 5 10.49 -21.43 -60.60
N VAL A 6 11.02 -20.29 -61.02
CA VAL A 6 10.56 -18.90 -60.91
C VAL A 6 9.49 -18.64 -61.97
N LEU A 7 8.49 -17.80 -61.66
CA LEU A 7 7.77 -17.02 -62.67
C LEU A 7 7.42 -15.65 -62.12
N ALA A 8 7.87 -14.62 -62.81
CA ALA A 8 7.57 -13.20 -62.68
C ALA A 8 6.66 -12.77 -63.85
N VAL A 9 5.72 -11.85 -63.62
CA VAL A 9 5.11 -10.92 -64.61
C VAL A 9 4.40 -9.84 -63.78
N ALA A 10 4.79 -8.63 -63.74
CA ALA A 10 4.78 -7.44 -64.55
C ALA A 10 3.45 -6.68 -64.62
N SER A 11 3.49 -5.47 -64.05
CA SER A 11 3.01 -4.14 -64.45
C SER A 11 1.60 -3.93 -65.03
N ALA A 12 0.87 -2.93 -64.46
CA ALA A 12 0.29 -1.84 -65.25
C ALA A 12 -0.14 -0.66 -64.35
N ALA A 13 0.42 0.51 -64.62
CA ALA A 13 0.03 1.82 -64.10
C ALA A 13 -1.16 2.39 -64.90
N LEU A 14 -2.06 3.10 -64.26
CA LEU A 14 -2.99 4.00 -64.96
C LEU A 14 -3.15 5.30 -64.15
N ILE A 15 -2.62 6.37 -64.75
CA ILE A 15 -2.76 7.77 -64.32
C ILE A 15 -4.01 8.31 -65.02
N LEU A 16 -4.90 9.01 -64.29
CA LEU A 16 -5.83 9.96 -64.88
C LEU A 16 -5.87 11.21 -64.00
N ALA A 17 -5.33 12.27 -64.55
CA ALA A 17 -5.49 13.65 -64.08
C ALA A 17 -6.71 14.30 -64.78
N LEU A 18 -7.54 14.99 -64.00
CA LEU A 18 -8.46 15.99 -64.52
C LEU A 18 -8.38 17.25 -63.67
N ALA A 19 -7.92 18.28 -64.33
CA ALA A 19 -7.92 19.66 -63.86
C ALA A 19 -9.29 20.33 -64.15
N ALA A 20 -9.81 21.12 -63.23
CA ALA A 20 -10.82 22.15 -63.51
C ALA A 20 -10.55 23.41 -62.70
N CYS A 21 -10.27 24.48 -63.39
CA CYS A 21 -10.16 25.87 -62.89
C CYS A 21 -11.51 26.47 -62.56
N GLY A 22 -11.57 27.34 -61.51
CA GLY A 22 -12.74 28.19 -61.24
C GLY A 22 -12.44 29.24 -60.16
N THR A 23 -12.12 30.43 -60.56
CA THR A 23 -12.21 31.83 -60.07
C THR A 23 -12.37 32.20 -58.57
N PRO A 24 -11.82 33.38 -58.14
CA PRO A 24 -11.70 33.82 -56.78
C PRO A 24 -12.93 34.62 -56.30
N GLY A 25 -13.29 34.44 -55.03
CA GLY A 25 -14.30 35.22 -54.32
C GLY A 25 -13.86 35.50 -52.87
N GLU A 26 -14.08 36.67 -52.42
CA GLU A 26 -13.60 37.48 -51.29
C GLU A 26 -13.82 36.94 -49.85
N PRO A 27 -13.30 37.61 -48.80
CA PRO A 27 -12.98 37.00 -47.51
C PRO A 27 -14.14 37.10 -46.50
N GLY A 28 -14.36 36.02 -45.78
CA GLY A 28 -15.39 35.94 -44.74
C GLY A 28 -15.01 35.06 -43.57
N ALA A 29 -14.79 35.71 -42.44
CA ALA A 29 -14.98 35.20 -41.10
C ALA A 29 -14.04 34.08 -40.61
N ASP A 30 -13.10 34.49 -39.82
CA ASP A 30 -12.41 33.84 -38.73
C ASP A 30 -13.35 32.95 -37.92
N THR A 31 -13.27 31.64 -38.10
CA THR A 31 -13.79 30.64 -37.15
C THR A 31 -12.60 29.98 -36.51
N GLY A 32 -12.29 30.43 -35.29
CA GLY A 32 -11.30 29.86 -34.43
C GLY A 32 -11.42 28.31 -34.38
N ALA A 33 -10.43 27.65 -34.95
CA ALA A 33 -10.21 26.26 -34.71
C ALA A 33 -9.85 26.10 -33.24
N GLY A 34 -10.85 25.81 -32.40
CA GLY A 34 -10.65 25.31 -31.07
C GLY A 34 -9.83 24.02 -31.22
N SER A 35 -8.62 24.04 -30.67
CA SER A 35 -7.83 22.85 -30.47
C SER A 35 -8.62 21.96 -29.49
N GLY A 36 -9.55 21.17 -29.98
CA GLY A 36 -10.16 20.10 -29.27
C GLY A 36 -9.05 19.09 -28.96
N SER A 37 -8.60 19.08 -27.73
CA SER A 37 -7.81 17.98 -27.19
C SER A 37 -8.61 16.71 -27.49
N SER A 38 -8.10 15.86 -28.37
CA SER A 38 -8.71 14.58 -28.68
C SER A 38 -8.67 13.76 -27.39
N ALA A 39 -9.79 13.69 -26.67
CA ALA A 39 -9.90 12.77 -25.54
C ALA A 39 -9.51 11.39 -26.04
N SER A 40 -8.53 10.75 -25.43
CA SER A 40 -8.13 9.38 -25.72
C SER A 40 -9.35 8.48 -25.61
N SER A 41 -9.68 7.73 -26.68
CA SER A 41 -10.87 6.87 -26.72
C SER A 41 -10.61 5.46 -26.20
N GLY A 42 -9.37 5.13 -25.84
CA GLY A 42 -8.97 3.81 -25.31
C GLY A 42 -9.21 3.67 -23.80
N PRO A 43 -8.93 2.48 -23.26
CA PRO A 43 -9.01 2.25 -21.81
C PRO A 43 -8.06 3.17 -21.04
N VAL A 44 -8.28 3.28 -19.72
CA VAL A 44 -7.37 3.93 -18.79
C VAL A 44 -6.52 2.86 -18.13
N GLU A 45 -5.22 2.90 -18.40
CA GLU A 45 -4.27 1.95 -17.81
C GLU A 45 -3.87 2.36 -16.40
N VAL A 46 -3.97 1.40 -15.46
CA VAL A 46 -3.48 1.52 -14.08
C VAL A 46 -2.43 0.43 -13.84
N GLY A 47 -1.24 0.83 -13.45
CA GLY A 47 -0.17 -0.10 -13.09
C GLY A 47 -0.26 -0.53 -11.63
N LEU A 48 -0.38 -1.82 -11.36
CA LEU A 48 -0.36 -2.38 -10.01
C LEU A 48 0.96 -3.13 -9.79
N VAL A 49 1.88 -2.50 -9.05
CA VAL A 49 3.21 -3.06 -8.73
C VAL A 49 3.22 -3.51 -7.29
N TYR A 50 3.27 -4.82 -7.05
CA TYR A 50 3.17 -5.39 -5.70
C TYR A 50 3.90 -6.73 -5.60
N SER A 51 4.09 -7.25 -4.39
CA SER A 51 4.76 -8.53 -4.17
C SER A 51 3.82 -9.69 -4.49
N LYS A 52 3.81 -10.17 -5.74
CA LYS A 52 3.10 -11.43 -6.14
C LYS A 52 3.89 -12.65 -5.69
N SER A 53 5.19 -12.49 -5.50
CA SER A 53 6.09 -13.54 -5.01
C SER A 53 7.01 -13.00 -3.90
N GLY A 54 7.85 -13.87 -3.33
CA GLY A 54 8.80 -13.50 -2.29
C GLY A 54 8.20 -13.46 -0.87
N PRO A 55 8.94 -12.90 0.11
CA PRO A 55 8.58 -12.99 1.53
C PRO A 55 7.24 -12.32 1.92
N LEU A 56 6.76 -11.39 1.10
CA LEU A 56 5.53 -10.63 1.34
C LEU A 56 4.38 -11.02 0.40
N ALA A 57 4.48 -12.16 -0.30
CA ALA A 57 3.49 -12.56 -1.31
C ALA A 57 2.06 -12.65 -0.77
N THR A 58 1.86 -13.16 0.45
CA THR A 58 0.54 -13.26 1.06
C THR A 58 -0.08 -11.87 1.33
N TYR A 59 0.75 -10.90 1.73
CA TYR A 59 0.30 -9.52 1.93
C TYR A 59 -0.06 -8.86 0.58
N GLY A 60 0.78 -9.11 -0.43
CA GLY A 60 0.53 -8.63 -1.79
C GLY A 60 -0.77 -9.17 -2.39
N GLU A 61 -1.05 -10.45 -2.19
CA GLU A 61 -2.30 -11.06 -2.66
C GLU A 61 -3.54 -10.46 -1.98
N GLN A 62 -3.51 -10.24 -0.65
CA GLN A 62 -4.60 -9.56 0.05
C GLN A 62 -4.82 -8.14 -0.48
N TYR A 63 -3.73 -7.40 -0.72
CA TYR A 63 -3.80 -6.07 -1.31
C TYR A 63 -4.43 -6.10 -2.70
N ARG A 64 -4.02 -7.02 -3.58
CA ARG A 64 -4.58 -7.19 -4.92
C ARG A 64 -6.08 -7.53 -4.88
N GLN A 65 -6.46 -8.47 -4.02
CA GLN A 65 -7.88 -8.85 -3.87
C GLN A 65 -8.73 -7.68 -3.36
N GLY A 66 -8.23 -6.95 -2.37
CA GLY A 66 -8.87 -5.73 -1.88
C GLY A 66 -8.98 -4.67 -2.98
N PHE A 67 -7.94 -4.48 -3.80
CA PHE A 67 -7.96 -3.53 -4.92
C PHE A 67 -9.04 -3.89 -5.93
N THR A 68 -9.19 -5.17 -6.28
CA THR A 68 -10.24 -5.64 -7.18
C THR A 68 -11.64 -5.34 -6.63
N ALA A 69 -11.89 -5.67 -5.35
CA ALA A 69 -13.17 -5.37 -4.70
C ALA A 69 -13.44 -3.87 -4.60
N GLY A 70 -12.41 -3.07 -4.32
CA GLY A 70 -12.51 -1.61 -4.24
C GLY A 70 -12.77 -0.95 -5.60
N LEU A 71 -12.19 -1.49 -6.68
CA LEU A 71 -12.43 -1.02 -8.04
C LEU A 71 -13.89 -1.26 -8.44
N ASP A 72 -14.40 -2.46 -8.19
CA ASP A 72 -15.80 -2.79 -8.44
C ASP A 72 -16.75 -1.86 -7.66
N TYR A 73 -16.50 -1.69 -6.37
CA TYR A 73 -17.29 -0.79 -5.51
C TYR A 73 -17.27 0.66 -5.99
N ALA A 74 -16.08 1.22 -6.22
CA ALA A 74 -15.93 2.63 -6.58
C ALA A 74 -16.50 2.94 -7.97
N THR A 75 -16.43 1.99 -8.90
CA THR A 75 -17.01 2.12 -10.25
C THR A 75 -18.46 1.62 -10.34
N LYS A 76 -19.05 1.18 -9.23
CA LYS A 76 -20.43 0.63 -9.18
C LYS A 76 -20.64 -0.55 -10.13
N GLY A 77 -19.66 -1.45 -10.18
CA GLY A 77 -19.70 -2.66 -11.00
C GLY A 77 -19.37 -2.48 -12.48
N THR A 78 -19.08 -1.25 -12.93
CA THR A 78 -18.83 -0.99 -14.35
C THR A 78 -17.36 -1.16 -14.76
N ASN A 79 -16.44 -1.12 -13.81
CA ASN A 79 -14.99 -1.03 -14.03
C ASN A 79 -14.60 0.06 -15.04
N ALA A 80 -15.36 1.16 -15.07
CA ALA A 80 -15.16 2.27 -16.00
C ALA A 80 -15.26 3.62 -15.31
N VAL A 81 -14.49 4.59 -15.78
CA VAL A 81 -14.49 5.97 -15.32
C VAL A 81 -14.60 6.91 -16.52
N ASN A 82 -15.51 7.87 -16.47
CA ASN A 82 -15.76 8.83 -17.57
C ASN A 82 -16.00 8.13 -18.92
N GLY A 83 -16.66 6.95 -18.91
CA GLY A 83 -16.97 6.15 -20.10
C GLY A 83 -15.79 5.35 -20.68
N ARG A 84 -14.64 5.34 -20.01
CA ARG A 84 -13.47 4.55 -20.37
C ARG A 84 -13.29 3.38 -19.41
N GLN A 85 -13.03 2.18 -19.92
CA GLN A 85 -12.70 1.02 -19.09
C GLN A 85 -11.39 1.26 -18.35
N VAL A 86 -11.33 0.85 -17.09
CA VAL A 86 -10.08 0.83 -16.30
C VAL A 86 -9.45 -0.54 -16.47
N GLU A 87 -8.28 -0.59 -17.09
CA GLU A 87 -7.50 -1.81 -17.25
C GLU A 87 -6.32 -1.80 -16.28
N VAL A 88 -6.18 -2.89 -15.52
CA VAL A 88 -5.15 -3.03 -14.48
C VAL A 88 -4.05 -3.96 -14.98
N THR A 89 -2.85 -3.40 -15.15
CA THR A 89 -1.66 -4.17 -15.49
C THR A 89 -0.86 -4.48 -14.23
N GLU A 90 -0.80 -5.77 -13.86
CA GLU A 90 -0.12 -6.25 -12.67
C GLU A 90 1.34 -6.62 -12.93
N GLN A 91 2.24 -6.14 -12.07
CA GLN A 91 3.67 -6.45 -12.09
C GLN A 91 4.15 -6.98 -10.73
N ASP A 92 5.04 -7.98 -10.75
CA ASP A 92 5.63 -8.58 -9.55
C ASP A 92 6.94 -7.88 -9.17
N ASP A 93 6.93 -7.20 -8.02
CA ASP A 93 8.15 -6.63 -7.43
C ASP A 93 8.95 -7.67 -6.60
N ALA A 94 8.37 -8.79 -6.25
CA ALA A 94 8.95 -9.81 -5.36
C ALA A 94 9.50 -9.26 -4.03
N GLY A 95 9.09 -8.05 -3.62
CA GLY A 95 9.66 -7.31 -2.49
C GLY A 95 11.05 -6.69 -2.79
N ASP A 96 11.50 -6.73 -4.05
CA ASP A 96 12.80 -6.24 -4.50
C ASP A 96 12.69 -4.83 -5.11
N PRO A 97 13.36 -3.83 -4.53
CA PRO A 97 13.31 -2.46 -5.05
C PRO A 97 13.78 -2.30 -6.50
N ALA A 98 14.79 -3.07 -6.95
CA ALA A 98 15.30 -2.96 -8.32
C ALA A 98 14.30 -3.51 -9.34
N LYS A 99 13.62 -4.62 -9.02
CA LYS A 99 12.53 -5.16 -9.86
C LYS A 99 11.36 -4.19 -9.92
N ALA A 100 10.98 -3.60 -8.80
CA ALA A 100 9.90 -2.62 -8.75
C ALA A 100 10.19 -1.37 -9.59
N VAL A 101 11.43 -0.85 -9.53
CA VAL A 101 11.88 0.28 -10.37
C VAL A 101 11.79 -0.08 -11.85
N ALA A 102 12.25 -1.27 -12.25
CA ALA A 102 12.16 -1.72 -13.65
C ALA A 102 10.70 -1.82 -14.10
N ALA A 103 9.85 -2.49 -13.32
CA ALA A 103 8.42 -2.64 -13.62
C ALA A 103 7.68 -1.29 -13.71
N ALA A 104 7.92 -0.39 -12.77
CA ALA A 104 7.33 0.96 -12.78
C ALA A 104 7.82 1.77 -14.00
N THR A 105 9.10 1.69 -14.34
CA THR A 105 9.68 2.38 -15.51
C THR A 105 9.07 1.87 -16.81
N ASP A 106 8.89 0.55 -16.95
CA ASP A 106 8.25 -0.06 -18.11
C ASP A 106 6.80 0.39 -18.28
N LEU A 107 6.02 0.39 -17.20
CA LEU A 107 4.63 0.88 -17.19
C LEU A 107 4.54 2.37 -17.56
N ILE A 108 5.41 3.20 -16.99
CA ILE A 108 5.49 4.63 -17.31
C ILE A 108 5.85 4.82 -18.80
N GLY A 109 6.80 4.02 -19.31
CA GLY A 109 7.20 4.03 -20.72
C GLY A 109 6.07 3.64 -21.68
N GLN A 110 5.10 2.84 -21.23
CA GLN A 110 3.87 2.49 -21.96
C GLN A 110 2.79 3.58 -21.85
N GLY A 111 3.00 4.63 -21.07
CA GLY A 111 2.08 5.77 -20.94
C GLY A 111 1.17 5.70 -19.73
N VAL A 112 1.35 4.73 -18.82
CA VAL A 112 0.58 4.63 -17.57
C VAL A 112 0.78 5.92 -16.75
N LYS A 113 -0.32 6.51 -16.27
CA LYS A 113 -0.34 7.74 -15.47
C LYS A 113 -0.60 7.50 -13.99
N VAL A 114 -1.06 6.31 -13.63
CA VAL A 114 -1.39 5.93 -12.25
C VAL A 114 -0.70 4.63 -11.91
N LEU A 115 0.14 4.67 -10.90
CA LEU A 115 0.74 3.49 -10.27
C LEU A 115 0.12 3.30 -8.89
N ALA A 116 -0.21 2.08 -8.56
CA ALA A 116 -0.65 1.70 -7.23
C ALA A 116 0.15 0.49 -6.74
N GLY A 117 0.22 0.31 -5.42
CA GLY A 117 0.92 -0.84 -4.86
C GLY A 117 2.04 -0.45 -3.95
N SER A 118 2.94 -1.35 -3.90
CA SER A 118 4.04 -1.56 -3.00
C SER A 118 3.62 -2.15 -1.66
N THR A 119 3.96 -3.43 -1.52
CA THR A 119 3.84 -4.16 -0.25
C THR A 119 5.05 -3.86 0.66
N SER A 120 6.22 -3.69 0.06
CA SER A 120 7.50 -3.47 0.74
C SER A 120 7.81 -1.98 0.90
N SER A 121 8.19 -1.58 2.12
CA SER A 121 8.65 -0.22 2.41
C SER A 121 9.89 0.18 1.61
N GLY A 122 10.82 -0.76 1.37
CA GLY A 122 11.99 -0.52 0.54
C GLY A 122 11.64 -0.25 -0.92
N VAL A 123 10.62 -0.92 -1.44
CA VAL A 123 10.06 -0.69 -2.79
C VAL A 123 9.43 0.69 -2.89
N ALA A 124 8.54 1.06 -1.94
CA ALA A 124 7.84 2.34 -1.96
C ALA A 124 8.82 3.53 -2.02
N LEU A 125 9.91 3.45 -1.26
CA LEU A 125 10.95 4.48 -1.23
C LEU A 125 11.70 4.65 -2.56
N GLN A 126 11.73 3.63 -3.42
CA GLN A 126 12.37 3.70 -4.73
C GLN A 126 11.38 4.08 -5.85
N VAL A 127 10.09 3.74 -5.70
CA VAL A 127 9.07 4.10 -6.69
C VAL A 127 8.62 5.57 -6.54
N ALA A 128 8.56 6.11 -5.32
CA ALA A 128 8.15 7.49 -5.09
C ALA A 128 8.96 8.54 -5.87
N PRO A 129 10.30 8.50 -5.97
CA PRO A 129 11.07 9.40 -6.82
C PRO A 129 10.70 9.30 -8.31
N LEU A 130 10.44 8.08 -8.82
CA LEU A 130 10.01 7.90 -10.21
C LEU A 130 8.68 8.60 -10.51
N ALA A 131 7.75 8.57 -9.55
CA ALA A 131 6.47 9.26 -9.66
C ALA A 131 6.68 10.77 -9.86
N LYS A 132 7.54 11.39 -9.05
CA LYS A 132 7.93 12.81 -9.17
C LYS A 132 8.58 13.11 -10.51
N ASP A 133 9.61 12.36 -10.87
CA ASP A 133 10.43 12.62 -12.06
C ASP A 133 9.62 12.49 -13.36
N ASN A 134 8.61 11.62 -13.37
CA ASN A 134 7.77 11.36 -14.53
C ASN A 134 6.37 11.98 -14.44
N LYS A 135 6.04 12.68 -13.36
CA LYS A 135 4.72 13.25 -13.08
C LYS A 135 3.60 12.23 -13.24
N VAL A 136 3.74 11.09 -12.53
CA VAL A 136 2.77 10.00 -12.49
C VAL A 136 2.21 9.93 -11.08
N LEU A 137 0.92 9.72 -10.93
CA LEU A 137 0.32 9.50 -9.62
C LEU A 137 0.79 8.15 -9.06
N PHE A 138 1.34 8.14 -7.85
CA PHE A 138 1.70 6.93 -7.14
C PHE A 138 0.93 6.82 -5.82
N ILE A 139 0.14 5.76 -5.65
CA ILE A 139 -0.59 5.45 -4.42
C ILE A 139 0.08 4.24 -3.77
N SER A 140 0.92 4.49 -2.77
CA SER A 140 1.59 3.46 -2.00
C SER A 140 0.60 2.67 -1.14
N GLY A 141 0.65 1.34 -1.21
CA GLY A 141 -0.24 0.40 -0.52
C GLY A 141 0.20 0.07 0.92
N PRO A 142 0.40 -1.24 1.25
CA PRO A 142 0.74 -1.69 2.60
C PRO A 142 2.07 -1.20 3.18
N ALA A 143 2.96 -0.64 2.37
CA ALA A 143 4.27 -0.13 2.78
C ALA A 143 4.14 0.95 3.87
N ALA A 144 4.59 0.64 5.09
CA ALA A 144 4.31 1.47 6.25
C ALA A 144 5.33 2.58 6.54
N VAL A 145 6.48 2.61 5.86
CA VAL A 145 7.54 3.59 6.15
C VAL A 145 7.03 5.03 6.10
N ASP A 146 7.31 5.82 7.14
CA ASP A 146 6.83 7.20 7.26
C ASP A 146 7.35 8.11 6.15
N ALA A 147 8.55 7.83 5.63
CA ALA A 147 9.21 8.64 4.61
C ALA A 147 8.49 8.67 3.24
N VAL A 148 7.47 7.86 3.02
CA VAL A 148 6.56 7.95 1.86
C VAL A 148 5.63 9.16 2.00
N THR A 149 5.19 9.49 3.21
CA THR A 149 4.43 10.70 3.51
C THR A 149 5.34 11.93 3.32
N GLY A 150 4.89 12.89 2.53
CA GLY A 150 5.69 14.07 2.18
C GLY A 150 6.88 13.77 1.25
N ALA A 151 6.95 12.59 0.62
CA ALA A 151 8.04 12.26 -0.30
C ALA A 151 8.06 13.21 -1.52
N ASN A 152 6.91 13.50 -2.08
CA ASN A 152 6.69 14.48 -3.15
C ASN A 152 5.19 14.66 -3.41
N GLU A 153 4.84 15.64 -4.26
CA GLU A 153 3.47 16.01 -4.61
C GLU A 153 2.69 14.95 -5.42
N TYR A 154 3.35 13.95 -6.01
CA TYR A 154 2.70 12.88 -6.79
C TYR A 154 2.52 11.58 -6.01
N THR A 155 2.98 11.53 -4.75
CA THR A 155 2.97 10.32 -3.94
C THR A 155 1.96 10.40 -2.82
N PHE A 156 1.05 9.44 -2.76
CA PHE A 156 0.02 9.23 -1.74
C PHE A 156 0.19 7.87 -1.06
N ARG A 157 -0.64 7.59 -0.05
CA ARG A 157 -0.73 6.27 0.56
C ARG A 157 -2.18 5.84 0.79
N SER A 158 -2.46 4.57 0.62
CA SER A 158 -3.74 3.93 0.96
C SER A 158 -3.69 3.14 2.27
N GLY A 159 -2.49 2.76 2.71
CA GLY A 159 -2.26 2.07 3.98
C GLY A 159 -1.85 3.01 5.11
N ARG A 160 -1.73 2.43 6.31
CA ARG A 160 -1.21 3.16 7.49
C ARG A 160 0.27 3.48 7.35
N GLN A 161 0.79 4.30 8.24
CA GLN A 161 2.23 4.55 8.37
C GLN A 161 2.74 4.17 9.77
N THR A 162 4.04 3.98 9.90
CA THR A 162 4.70 3.49 11.12
C THR A 162 4.42 4.38 12.32
N TYR A 163 4.35 5.71 12.14
CA TYR A 163 3.96 6.63 13.21
C TYR A 163 2.61 6.26 13.80
N GLN A 164 1.61 5.95 12.96
CA GLN A 164 0.27 5.57 13.43
C GLN A 164 0.30 4.26 14.22
N ASP A 165 1.09 3.27 13.78
CA ASP A 165 1.28 2.01 14.50
C ASP A 165 1.84 2.28 15.91
N VAL A 166 2.93 3.05 16.01
CA VAL A 166 3.58 3.32 17.30
C VAL A 166 2.76 4.25 18.19
N ALA A 167 2.06 5.24 17.61
CA ALA A 167 1.13 6.07 18.37
C ALA A 167 -0.01 5.24 18.97
N THR A 168 -0.53 4.26 18.22
CA THR A 168 -1.52 3.29 18.69
C THR A 168 -0.96 2.45 19.83
N ALA A 169 0.23 1.88 19.69
CA ALA A 169 0.94 1.15 20.72
C ALA A 169 1.10 1.99 22.00
N GLY A 170 1.47 3.26 21.84
CA GLY A 170 1.63 4.20 22.94
C GLY A 170 0.37 4.42 23.79
N THR A 171 -0.82 4.07 23.28
CA THR A 171 -2.07 4.11 24.05
C THR A 171 -2.25 2.90 24.96
N MET A 172 -1.50 1.83 24.73
CA MET A 172 -1.55 0.55 25.49
C MET A 172 -0.45 0.45 26.53
N THR A 173 0.68 1.14 26.33
CA THR A 173 1.88 0.97 27.16
C THR A 173 1.82 1.68 28.51
N GLY A 174 0.83 2.52 28.75
CA GLY A 174 0.73 3.35 29.95
C GLY A 174 1.89 4.36 30.07
N ASP A 175 2.29 4.68 31.31
CA ASP A 175 3.43 5.54 31.57
C ASP A 175 4.75 4.81 31.25
N VAL A 176 5.57 5.41 30.41
CA VAL A 176 6.87 4.88 29.97
C VAL A 176 8.07 5.67 30.49
N GLU A 177 7.85 6.69 31.33
CA GLU A 177 8.95 7.47 31.91
C GLU A 177 9.89 6.56 32.71
N GLY A 178 11.17 6.66 32.43
CA GLY A 178 12.22 5.84 33.06
C GLY A 178 12.25 4.36 32.66
N LYS A 179 11.30 3.89 31.84
CA LYS A 179 11.23 2.49 31.38
C LYS A 179 12.24 2.20 30.27
N LYS A 180 12.69 0.94 30.22
CA LYS A 180 13.50 0.39 29.14
C LYS A 180 12.59 -0.20 28.07
N VAL A 181 12.66 0.33 26.85
CA VAL A 181 11.94 -0.16 25.69
C VAL A 181 12.95 -0.74 24.69
N THR A 182 12.78 -2.01 24.36
CA THR A 182 13.57 -2.64 23.30
C THR A 182 12.71 -2.84 22.05
N VAL A 183 13.24 -2.46 20.90
CA VAL A 183 12.61 -2.74 19.60
C VAL A 183 13.31 -3.94 18.97
N LEU A 184 12.61 -5.06 18.81
CA LEU A 184 13.06 -6.15 17.97
C LEU A 184 12.60 -5.90 16.54
N ALA A 185 13.50 -5.63 15.63
CA ALA A 185 13.18 -5.24 14.27
C ALA A 185 14.00 -6.03 13.23
N GLN A 186 13.38 -6.26 12.07
CA GLN A 186 14.16 -6.69 10.90
C GLN A 186 15.09 -5.58 10.44
N ASP A 187 16.30 -5.91 9.99
CA ASP A 187 17.18 -4.99 9.27
C ASP A 187 16.61 -4.73 7.86
N SER A 188 15.61 -3.89 7.80
CA SER A 188 14.85 -3.50 6.62
C SER A 188 14.38 -2.05 6.73
N ALA A 189 13.90 -1.45 5.65
CA ALA A 189 13.32 -0.11 5.70
C ALA A 189 12.14 -0.02 6.68
N PHE A 190 11.30 -1.06 6.74
CA PHE A 190 10.19 -1.16 7.70
C PHE A 190 10.70 -1.22 9.15
N GLY A 191 11.66 -2.09 9.44
CA GLY A 191 12.20 -2.24 10.80
C GLY A 191 12.87 -0.95 11.29
N LYS A 192 13.70 -0.32 10.46
CA LYS A 192 14.36 0.96 10.78
C LYS A 192 13.37 2.09 11.03
N ALA A 193 12.28 2.16 10.25
CA ALA A 193 11.22 3.14 10.47
C ALA A 193 10.54 2.93 11.83
N ASN A 194 10.29 1.68 12.23
CA ASN A 194 9.72 1.37 13.54
C ASN A 194 10.67 1.75 14.69
N VAL A 195 11.96 1.46 14.58
CA VAL A 195 12.97 1.88 15.58
C VAL A 195 12.96 3.41 15.72
N ALA A 196 12.94 4.14 14.61
CA ALA A 196 12.88 5.60 14.62
C ALA A 196 11.59 6.13 15.24
N ALA A 197 10.42 5.55 14.90
CA ALA A 197 9.13 5.97 15.43
C ALA A 197 9.01 5.68 16.93
N VAL A 198 9.44 4.50 17.41
CA VAL A 198 9.43 4.17 18.84
C VAL A 198 10.35 5.14 19.61
N THR A 199 11.55 5.42 19.07
CA THR A 199 12.47 6.38 19.66
C THR A 199 11.86 7.78 19.72
N SER A 200 11.22 8.22 18.65
CA SER A 200 10.58 9.55 18.59
C SER A 200 9.38 9.66 19.53
N ILE A 201 8.52 8.64 19.61
CA ILE A 201 7.25 8.72 20.33
C ILE A 201 7.41 8.35 21.80
N LEU A 202 8.03 7.21 22.10
CA LEU A 202 8.18 6.73 23.48
C LEU A 202 9.43 7.34 24.15
N GLY A 203 10.50 7.58 23.40
CA GLY A 203 11.70 8.25 23.92
C GLY A 203 11.43 9.68 24.36
N THR A 204 10.60 10.45 23.65
CA THR A 204 10.19 11.80 24.09
C THR A 204 9.29 11.80 25.31
N LYS A 205 8.68 10.65 25.64
CA LYS A 205 7.92 10.42 26.88
C LYS A 205 8.80 9.89 28.04
N GLY A 206 10.13 9.95 27.91
CA GLY A 206 11.08 9.57 28.95
C GLY A 206 11.53 8.10 28.94
N ALA A 207 11.13 7.29 27.94
CA ALA A 207 11.64 5.93 27.81
C ALA A 207 13.10 5.90 27.31
N THR A 208 13.88 4.95 27.82
CA THR A 208 15.19 4.61 27.24
C THR A 208 14.98 3.56 26.16
N VAL A 209 15.15 3.94 24.88
CA VAL A 209 14.89 3.06 23.74
C VAL A 209 16.18 2.43 23.24
N SER A 210 16.18 1.11 23.03
CA SER A 210 17.24 0.33 22.37
C SER A 210 16.68 -0.50 21.24
N ALA A 211 17.53 -0.96 20.32
CA ALA A 211 17.13 -1.81 19.21
C ALA A 211 17.94 -3.12 19.18
N VAL A 212 17.23 -4.20 18.81
CA VAL A 212 17.82 -5.46 18.40
C VAL A 212 17.45 -5.67 16.94
N GLU A 213 18.35 -5.29 16.05
CA GLU A 213 18.16 -5.44 14.61
C GLU A 213 18.63 -6.83 14.17
N VAL A 214 17.77 -7.53 13.44
CA VAL A 214 18.01 -8.90 12.97
C VAL A 214 18.06 -8.89 11.44
N PRO A 215 19.11 -9.47 10.82
CA PRO A 215 19.18 -9.57 9.37
C PRO A 215 17.89 -10.18 8.79
N ALA A 216 17.35 -9.59 7.73
CA ALA A 216 16.08 -10.04 7.14
C ALA A 216 16.13 -11.49 6.63
N ALA A 217 17.32 -12.00 6.29
CA ALA A 217 17.56 -13.37 5.86
C ALA A 217 17.91 -14.33 7.03
N ALA A 218 17.78 -13.89 8.30
CA ALA A 218 18.07 -14.73 9.44
C ALA A 218 17.12 -15.93 9.49
N THR A 219 17.68 -17.11 9.83
CA THR A 219 16.95 -18.36 10.06
C THR A 219 17.04 -18.80 11.52
N GLU A 220 17.94 -18.20 12.30
CA GLU A 220 18.18 -18.49 13.71
C GLU A 220 17.92 -17.25 14.57
N PHE A 221 16.99 -17.37 15.51
CA PHE A 221 16.53 -16.25 16.34
C PHE A 221 16.89 -16.39 17.81
N THR A 222 17.31 -17.57 18.25
CA THR A 222 17.68 -17.86 19.65
C THR A 222 18.67 -16.87 20.25
N PRO A 223 19.76 -16.44 19.57
CA PRO A 223 20.68 -15.48 20.14
C PRO A 223 20.04 -14.13 20.46
N PHE A 224 19.15 -13.67 19.59
CA PHE A 224 18.42 -12.39 19.75
C PHE A 224 17.40 -12.48 20.87
N ALA A 225 16.62 -13.56 20.94
CA ALA A 225 15.67 -13.80 22.01
C ALA A 225 16.37 -13.91 23.38
N SER A 226 17.50 -14.61 23.45
CA SER A 226 18.32 -14.72 24.67
C SER A 226 18.90 -13.37 25.11
N LYS A 227 19.33 -12.53 24.17
CA LYS A 227 19.79 -11.17 24.45
C LYS A 227 18.66 -10.36 25.07
N ILE A 228 17.48 -10.31 24.46
CA ILE A 228 16.31 -9.58 24.96
C ILE A 228 15.94 -10.05 26.37
N LYS A 229 15.85 -11.38 26.58
CA LYS A 229 15.58 -11.94 27.90
C LYS A 229 16.61 -11.52 28.93
N GLY A 230 17.89 -11.47 28.57
CA GLY A 230 18.98 -11.04 29.46
C GLY A 230 18.90 -9.56 29.84
N GLU A 231 18.49 -8.71 28.90
CA GLU A 231 18.33 -7.27 29.10
C GLU A 231 17.11 -6.90 29.94
N LYS A 232 16.09 -7.77 29.94
CA LYS A 232 14.81 -7.61 30.67
C LYS A 232 14.22 -6.22 30.46
N PRO A 233 13.87 -5.83 29.24
CA PRO A 233 13.20 -4.56 29.01
C PRO A 233 11.82 -4.56 29.68
N ASP A 234 11.35 -3.40 30.08
CA ASP A 234 9.97 -3.23 30.59
C ASP A 234 8.93 -3.44 29.47
N LEU A 235 9.32 -3.08 28.23
CA LEU A 235 8.50 -3.23 27.02
C LEU A 235 9.36 -3.73 25.84
N LEU A 236 8.89 -4.76 25.16
CA LEU A 236 9.39 -5.21 23.88
C LEU A 236 8.40 -4.84 22.78
N PHE A 237 8.80 -3.93 21.88
CA PHE A 237 8.07 -3.66 20.65
C PHE A 237 8.63 -4.53 19.53
N VAL A 238 7.78 -5.36 18.90
CA VAL A 238 8.21 -6.24 17.81
C VAL A 238 7.75 -5.68 16.47
N ALA A 239 8.71 -5.32 15.60
CA ALA A 239 8.48 -4.83 14.25
C ALA A 239 8.93 -5.88 13.22
N TRP A 240 8.05 -6.81 12.92
CA TRP A 240 8.34 -7.96 12.09
C TRP A 240 7.29 -8.14 10.97
N ALA A 241 7.73 -8.61 9.80
CA ALA A 241 6.85 -8.91 8.67
C ALA A 241 7.46 -10.04 7.81
N GLY A 242 6.59 -10.90 7.24
CA GLY A 242 6.98 -11.87 6.23
C GLY A 242 7.26 -13.28 6.75
N ALA A 243 7.77 -14.11 5.85
CA ALA A 243 7.72 -15.56 5.95
C ALA A 243 8.48 -16.20 7.13
N ASN A 244 9.47 -15.53 7.71
CA ASN A 244 10.24 -16.05 8.85
C ASN A 244 9.70 -15.62 10.24
N ALA A 245 8.53 -14.99 10.28
CA ALA A 245 7.87 -14.61 11.54
C ALA A 245 7.66 -15.80 12.48
N THR A 246 7.33 -16.98 11.95
CA THR A 246 7.13 -18.21 12.71
C THR A 246 8.35 -18.55 13.58
N GLN A 247 9.53 -18.58 12.97
CA GLN A 247 10.77 -18.92 13.67
C GLN A 247 11.10 -17.87 14.74
N MET A 248 10.88 -16.62 14.45
CA MET A 248 11.09 -15.51 15.39
C MET A 248 10.18 -15.67 16.61
N TRP A 249 8.86 -15.79 16.44
CA TRP A 249 7.91 -15.94 17.54
C TRP A 249 8.15 -17.21 18.36
N THR A 250 8.45 -18.31 17.69
CA THR A 250 8.82 -19.57 18.34
C THR A 250 10.04 -19.39 19.24
N SER A 251 11.09 -18.72 18.76
CA SER A 251 12.29 -18.46 19.56
C SER A 251 12.03 -17.56 20.76
N LEU A 252 11.22 -16.50 20.62
CA LEU A 252 10.83 -15.64 21.75
C LEU A 252 10.09 -16.44 22.83
N SER A 253 9.16 -17.32 22.42
CA SER A 253 8.40 -18.18 23.31
C SER A 253 9.31 -19.20 24.03
N GLN A 254 10.11 -19.95 23.28
CA GLN A 254 11.00 -20.98 23.84
C GLN A 254 12.05 -20.41 24.78
N GLN A 255 12.52 -19.20 24.54
CA GLN A 255 13.45 -18.52 25.43
C GLN A 255 12.78 -17.88 26.64
N GLY A 256 11.44 -17.88 26.73
CA GLY A 256 10.68 -17.30 27.85
C GLY A 256 10.75 -15.78 27.89
N VAL A 257 10.77 -15.12 26.75
CA VAL A 257 10.77 -13.65 26.65
C VAL A 257 9.47 -13.08 27.20
N PHE A 258 8.35 -13.74 26.93
CA PHE A 258 7.02 -13.32 27.41
C PHE A 258 6.83 -13.38 28.94
N ASP A 259 7.75 -14.00 29.65
CA ASP A 259 7.69 -14.11 31.13
C ASP A 259 8.43 -12.96 31.82
N VAL A 260 9.19 -12.16 31.07
CA VAL A 260 10.06 -11.11 31.63
C VAL A 260 9.81 -9.73 31.08
N THR A 261 8.96 -9.58 30.07
CA THR A 261 8.66 -8.28 29.44
C THR A 261 7.24 -8.26 28.89
N THR A 262 6.60 -7.09 28.90
CA THR A 262 5.37 -6.83 28.14
C THR A 262 5.72 -6.77 26.65
N VAL A 263 4.93 -7.41 25.80
CA VAL A 263 5.18 -7.46 24.35
C VAL A 263 4.04 -6.74 23.62
N VAL A 264 4.42 -5.81 22.75
CA VAL A 264 3.50 -5.10 21.83
C VAL A 264 3.94 -5.35 20.40
N THR A 265 3.01 -5.67 19.51
CA THR A 265 3.25 -5.85 18.08
C THR A 265 2.04 -5.50 17.24
N GLY A 266 2.23 -5.34 15.93
CA GLY A 266 1.13 -5.29 14.97
C GLY A 266 0.42 -6.65 14.88
N LEU A 267 -0.92 -6.62 14.87
CA LEU A 267 -1.69 -7.79 14.47
C LEU A 267 -1.28 -8.15 13.03
N ASP A 268 -0.99 -9.41 12.81
CA ASP A 268 -0.62 -9.92 11.49
C ASP A 268 -1.83 -10.58 10.80
N ILE A 269 -1.65 -11.08 9.60
CA ILE A 269 -2.69 -11.72 8.81
C ILE A 269 -3.22 -12.99 9.48
N LYS A 270 -4.48 -13.34 9.25
CA LYS A 270 -5.16 -14.50 9.86
C LYS A 270 -4.35 -15.82 9.81
N PRO A 271 -3.68 -16.18 8.69
CA PRO A 271 -2.89 -17.41 8.65
C PRO A 271 -1.73 -17.44 9.65
N THR A 272 -1.27 -16.31 10.15
CA THR A 272 -0.16 -16.21 11.11
C THR A 272 -0.63 -16.21 12.57
N HIS A 273 -1.92 -16.02 12.85
CA HIS A 273 -2.43 -15.94 14.22
C HIS A 273 -2.11 -17.21 15.06
N ALA A 274 -2.15 -18.38 14.42
CA ALA A 274 -1.80 -19.63 15.08
C ALA A 274 -0.32 -19.69 15.55
N LEU A 275 0.56 -18.88 14.95
CA LEU A 275 1.98 -18.83 15.29
C LEU A 275 2.27 -18.26 16.67
N PHE A 276 1.37 -17.42 17.17
CA PHE A 276 1.49 -16.85 18.52
C PHE A 276 1.22 -17.90 19.60
N GLY A 277 0.48 -18.99 19.29
CA GLY A 277 0.18 -20.06 20.21
C GLY A 277 -0.37 -19.55 21.55
N GLU A 278 0.08 -20.14 22.66
CA GLU A 278 -0.31 -19.68 24.01
C GLU A 278 0.19 -18.26 24.34
N SER A 279 1.18 -17.76 23.60
CA SER A 279 1.70 -16.40 23.81
C SER A 279 0.74 -15.32 23.31
N ALA A 280 -0.25 -15.66 22.48
CA ALA A 280 -1.24 -14.71 21.96
C ALA A 280 -1.93 -13.90 23.06
N THR A 281 -2.21 -14.52 24.21
CA THR A 281 -2.84 -13.87 25.36
C THR A 281 -1.90 -12.99 26.20
N LYS A 282 -0.58 -13.02 25.89
CA LYS A 282 0.46 -12.23 26.55
C LYS A 282 0.99 -11.10 25.67
N ILE A 283 0.35 -10.86 24.52
CA ILE A 283 0.75 -9.85 23.54
C ILE A 283 -0.36 -8.81 23.43
N ASP A 284 0.00 -7.56 23.51
CA ASP A 284 -0.86 -6.44 23.19
C ASP A 284 -0.75 -6.13 21.70
N PHE A 285 -1.86 -6.26 20.96
CA PHE A 285 -1.87 -6.04 19.51
C PHE A 285 -2.38 -4.65 19.16
N LEU A 286 -1.60 -3.91 18.37
CA LEU A 286 -2.11 -2.81 17.56
C LEU A 286 -2.59 -3.35 16.20
N SER A 287 -3.55 -2.69 15.58
CA SER A 287 -3.96 -3.05 14.22
C SER A 287 -4.41 -1.84 13.43
N HIS A 288 -4.17 -1.87 12.13
CA HIS A 288 -4.74 -0.87 11.23
C HIS A 288 -6.06 -1.34 10.62
N PHE A 289 -6.32 -2.65 10.61
CA PHE A 289 -7.56 -3.26 10.14
C PHE A 289 -7.64 -4.74 10.53
N PHE A 290 -8.83 -5.29 10.60
CA PHE A 290 -9.13 -6.72 10.75
C PHE A 290 -10.59 -6.99 10.38
N ASP A 291 -10.93 -8.25 10.19
CA ASP A 291 -12.30 -8.68 9.91
C ASP A 291 -13.25 -8.32 11.06
N GLY A 292 -14.27 -7.53 10.76
CA GLY A 292 -15.19 -7.00 11.76
C GLY A 292 -14.72 -5.68 12.41
N ALA A 293 -13.68 -5.02 11.89
CA ALA A 293 -13.21 -3.73 12.41
C ALA A 293 -14.26 -2.60 12.29
N ALA A 294 -15.19 -2.69 11.36
CA ALA A 294 -16.30 -1.76 11.17
C ALA A 294 -17.49 -2.47 10.53
N ASP A 295 -18.65 -1.79 10.53
CA ASP A 295 -19.85 -2.23 9.83
C ASP A 295 -20.43 -1.02 9.07
N ASN A 296 -20.01 -0.88 7.82
CA ASN A 296 -20.44 0.18 6.92
C ASN A 296 -20.52 -0.34 5.47
N PRO A 297 -21.14 0.43 4.53
CA PRO A 297 -21.28 -0.03 3.15
C PRO A 297 -19.97 -0.41 2.44
N ALA A 298 -18.87 0.28 2.72
CA ALA A 298 -17.56 -0.03 2.12
C ALA A 298 -17.00 -1.35 2.65
N TYR A 299 -17.18 -1.63 3.96
CA TYR A 299 -16.79 -2.91 4.55
C TYR A 299 -17.61 -4.06 3.97
N GLN A 300 -18.95 -3.88 3.86
CA GLN A 300 -19.84 -4.89 3.31
C GLN A 300 -19.50 -5.20 1.84
N ALA A 301 -19.14 -4.19 1.05
CA ALA A 301 -18.68 -4.38 -0.32
C ALA A 301 -17.32 -5.10 -0.38
N LEU A 302 -16.39 -4.76 0.50
CA LEU A 302 -15.12 -5.48 0.61
C LEU A 302 -15.36 -6.96 0.95
N ASP A 303 -16.19 -7.25 1.95
CA ASP A 303 -16.49 -8.63 2.38
C ASP A 303 -17.14 -9.44 1.26
N ALA A 304 -18.10 -8.85 0.53
CA ALA A 304 -18.72 -9.47 -0.62
C ALA A 304 -17.71 -9.76 -1.74
N GLY A 305 -16.90 -8.77 -2.12
CA GLY A 305 -15.87 -8.93 -3.16
C GLY A 305 -14.78 -9.92 -2.79
N MET A 306 -14.40 -10.01 -1.50
CA MET A 306 -13.48 -11.04 -1.02
C MET A 306 -14.08 -12.44 -1.14
N LYS A 307 -15.35 -12.63 -0.79
CA LYS A 307 -16.07 -13.92 -0.92
C LYS A 307 -16.18 -14.35 -2.37
N GLU A 308 -16.47 -13.43 -3.29
CA GLU A 308 -16.51 -13.72 -4.74
C GLU A 308 -15.17 -14.21 -5.27
N GLN A 309 -14.08 -13.72 -4.72
CA GLN A 309 -12.72 -14.15 -5.06
C GLN A 309 -12.28 -15.41 -4.29
N GLY A 310 -13.15 -16.04 -3.49
CA GLY A 310 -12.85 -17.22 -2.69
C GLY A 310 -11.94 -16.93 -1.49
N GLY A 311 -11.79 -15.66 -1.10
CA GLY A 311 -11.02 -15.18 0.04
C GLY A 311 -11.88 -14.74 1.22
N SER A 312 -11.26 -14.07 2.16
CA SER A 312 -11.94 -13.42 3.30
C SER A 312 -11.27 -12.08 3.63
N VAL A 313 -12.01 -11.19 4.26
CA VAL A 313 -11.46 -9.94 4.79
C VAL A 313 -10.30 -10.22 5.73
N ASP A 314 -9.19 -9.53 5.52
CA ASP A 314 -7.99 -9.62 6.35
C ASP A 314 -7.20 -8.31 6.29
N LEU A 315 -6.11 -8.23 6.97
CA LEU A 315 -5.34 -7.05 7.33
C LEU A 315 -5.07 -6.09 6.15
N PHE A 316 -4.59 -6.60 5.01
CA PHE A 316 -4.19 -5.76 3.87
C PHE A 316 -5.25 -5.62 2.77
N THR A 317 -6.41 -6.27 2.93
CA THR A 317 -7.52 -6.13 1.99
C THR A 317 -8.10 -4.71 2.00
N ASN A 318 -8.11 -4.05 3.19
CA ASN A 318 -8.49 -2.65 3.30
C ASN A 318 -7.58 -1.73 2.47
N ASP A 319 -6.25 -1.94 2.53
CA ASP A 319 -5.30 -1.05 1.87
C ASP A 319 -5.45 -1.10 0.34
N GLY A 320 -5.76 -2.29 -0.20
CA GLY A 320 -6.08 -2.45 -1.62
C GLY A 320 -7.39 -1.77 -1.99
N PHE A 321 -8.45 -1.98 -1.20
CA PHE A 321 -9.75 -1.37 -1.43
C PHE A 321 -9.67 0.17 -1.44
N VAL A 322 -8.99 0.73 -0.46
CA VAL A 322 -8.77 2.18 -0.35
C VAL A 322 -7.93 2.70 -1.52
N ALA A 323 -6.90 1.96 -1.96
CA ALA A 323 -6.12 2.34 -3.14
C ALA A 323 -7.02 2.46 -4.39
N ALA A 324 -7.91 1.51 -4.61
CA ALA A 324 -8.84 1.55 -5.73
C ALA A 324 -9.84 2.71 -5.63
N GLN A 325 -10.38 3.01 -4.43
CA GLN A 325 -11.21 4.21 -4.23
C GLN A 325 -10.46 5.48 -4.60
N MET A 326 -9.20 5.61 -4.18
CA MET A 326 -8.35 6.77 -4.50
C MET A 326 -8.06 6.86 -6.01
N VAL A 327 -7.75 5.73 -6.66
CA VAL A 327 -7.54 5.66 -8.12
C VAL A 327 -8.77 6.13 -8.87
N VAL A 328 -9.94 5.58 -8.55
CA VAL A 328 -11.19 5.94 -9.23
C VAL A 328 -11.51 7.41 -9.02
N HIS A 329 -11.42 7.92 -7.79
CA HIS A 329 -11.68 9.35 -7.51
C HIS A 329 -10.74 10.29 -8.27
N ALA A 330 -9.46 9.95 -8.36
CA ALA A 330 -8.49 10.71 -9.15
C ALA A 330 -8.83 10.70 -10.65
N LEU A 331 -9.18 9.52 -11.19
CA LEU A 331 -9.54 9.32 -12.60
C LEU A 331 -10.88 9.98 -12.97
N GLU A 332 -11.84 10.06 -12.05
CA GLU A 332 -13.09 10.81 -12.25
C GLU A 332 -12.82 12.29 -12.53
N LYS A 333 -11.77 12.85 -11.93
CA LYS A 333 -11.36 14.22 -12.16
C LYS A 333 -10.65 14.39 -13.51
N SER A 334 -9.73 13.51 -13.84
CA SER A 334 -9.04 13.46 -15.13
C SER A 334 -8.44 12.07 -15.36
N THR A 335 -8.46 11.61 -16.60
CA THR A 335 -7.78 10.36 -16.99
C THR A 335 -6.39 10.61 -17.60
N ASP A 336 -6.04 11.87 -17.89
CA ASP A 336 -4.83 12.22 -18.65
C ASP A 336 -3.97 13.31 -17.98
N ASP A 337 -4.56 14.12 -17.07
CA ASP A 337 -3.86 15.18 -16.34
C ASP A 337 -3.58 14.76 -14.89
N THR A 338 -2.34 14.37 -14.63
CA THR A 338 -1.90 13.92 -13.31
C THR A 338 -2.01 15.02 -12.24
N ASN A 339 -1.81 16.31 -12.59
CA ASN A 339 -1.96 17.39 -11.62
C ASN A 339 -3.43 17.54 -11.18
N ALA A 340 -4.37 17.36 -12.11
CA ALA A 340 -5.79 17.32 -11.76
C ALA A 340 -6.15 16.13 -10.87
N MET A 341 -5.53 14.96 -11.10
CA MET A 341 -5.67 13.76 -10.23
C MET A 341 -5.15 14.04 -8.82
N VAL A 342 -3.97 14.62 -8.69
CA VAL A 342 -3.37 15.03 -7.41
C VAL A 342 -4.30 15.98 -6.65
N SER A 343 -4.74 17.06 -7.30
CA SER A 343 -5.63 18.05 -6.69
C SER A 343 -6.99 17.49 -6.27
N ALA A 344 -7.46 16.40 -6.91
CA ALA A 344 -8.68 15.72 -6.51
C ALA A 344 -8.51 14.96 -5.18
N LEU A 345 -7.33 14.41 -4.93
CA LEU A 345 -7.03 13.64 -3.72
C LEU A 345 -6.70 14.52 -2.52
N GLU A 346 -6.11 15.70 -2.74
CA GLU A 346 -5.75 16.62 -1.66
C GLU A 346 -6.98 17.10 -0.88
N GLY A 347 -7.02 16.81 0.41
CA GLY A 347 -8.13 17.15 1.29
C GLY A 347 -9.37 16.28 1.13
N TRP A 348 -9.33 15.26 0.27
CA TRP A 348 -10.47 14.38 0.08
C TRP A 348 -10.76 13.55 1.33
N SER A 349 -12.02 13.60 1.77
CA SER A 349 -12.54 12.79 2.89
C SER A 349 -13.56 11.80 2.36
N PHE A 350 -13.43 10.55 2.75
CA PHE A 350 -14.25 9.46 2.24
C PHE A 350 -14.43 8.36 3.28
N GLU A 351 -15.45 7.53 3.06
CA GLU A 351 -15.68 6.34 3.86
C GLU A 351 -15.00 5.14 3.20
N GLY A 352 -14.02 4.56 3.89
CA GLY A 352 -13.42 3.29 3.52
C GLY A 352 -13.91 2.14 4.42
N PRO A 353 -13.41 0.90 4.23
CA PRO A 353 -13.90 -0.27 4.97
C PRO A 353 -13.76 -0.16 6.50
N LYS A 354 -12.90 0.68 7.01
CA LYS A 354 -12.69 0.88 8.46
C LYS A 354 -13.25 2.22 9.00
N GLY A 355 -14.01 2.95 8.19
CA GLY A 355 -14.66 4.21 8.55
C GLY A 355 -14.10 5.41 7.81
N GLN A 356 -14.34 6.61 8.35
CA GLN A 356 -13.93 7.87 7.73
C GLN A 356 -12.42 8.03 7.68
N MET A 357 -11.94 8.42 6.51
CA MET A 357 -10.54 8.72 6.22
C MET A 357 -10.43 10.08 5.53
N THR A 358 -9.29 10.74 5.72
CA THR A 358 -9.00 12.03 5.07
C THR A 358 -7.56 12.05 4.59
N ILE A 359 -7.33 12.46 3.36
CA ILE A 359 -6.00 12.70 2.82
C ILE A 359 -5.59 14.13 3.20
N ARG A 360 -4.57 14.26 4.03
CA ARG A 360 -4.06 15.56 4.44
C ARG A 360 -3.32 16.25 3.27
N PRO A 361 -3.71 17.48 2.87
CA PRO A 361 -3.17 18.09 1.65
C PRO A 361 -1.69 18.51 1.79
N GLU A 362 -1.19 18.76 3.02
CA GLU A 362 0.14 19.30 3.24
C GLU A 362 1.26 18.27 3.00
N ASP A 363 0.95 16.98 3.03
CA ASP A 363 1.97 15.92 2.93
C ASP A 363 1.43 14.57 2.45
N HIS A 364 0.15 14.51 2.09
CA HIS A 364 -0.56 13.30 1.63
C HIS A 364 -0.60 12.15 2.66
N ALA A 365 -0.49 12.48 3.96
CA ALA A 365 -0.76 11.51 5.00
C ALA A 365 -2.22 11.07 4.95
N LEU A 366 -2.49 9.76 5.03
CA LEU A 366 -3.85 9.25 5.21
C LEU A 366 -4.20 9.25 6.70
N LEU A 367 -5.06 10.17 7.10
CA LEU A 367 -5.64 10.21 8.45
C LEU A 367 -6.77 9.19 8.52
N GLN A 368 -6.66 8.20 9.37
CA GLN A 368 -7.50 7.00 9.36
C GLN A 368 -7.63 6.39 10.76
N PRO A 369 -8.74 5.69 11.07
CA PRO A 369 -8.88 4.98 12.34
C PRO A 369 -7.79 3.92 12.49
N MET A 370 -7.32 3.76 13.72
CA MET A 370 -6.44 2.67 14.16
C MET A 370 -7.10 1.93 15.31
N PHE A 371 -6.64 0.72 15.59
CA PHE A 371 -7.29 -0.16 16.55
C PHE A 371 -6.28 -0.77 17.52
N THR A 372 -6.73 -1.07 18.72
CA THR A 372 -6.12 -2.09 19.56
C THR A 372 -6.92 -3.37 19.43
N ALA A 373 -6.27 -4.51 19.57
CA ALA A 373 -6.91 -5.81 19.44
C ALA A 373 -6.32 -6.83 20.41
N SER A 374 -7.03 -7.92 20.62
CA SER A 374 -6.52 -9.13 21.26
C SER A 374 -6.87 -10.35 20.43
N LEU A 375 -6.10 -11.43 20.61
CA LEU A 375 -6.36 -12.73 20.01
C LEU A 375 -6.90 -13.68 21.09
N GLU A 376 -8.09 -14.20 20.87
CA GLU A 376 -8.73 -15.18 21.71
C GLU A 376 -8.76 -16.54 21.00
N LYS A 377 -8.45 -17.62 21.72
CA LYS A 377 -8.51 -18.96 21.16
C LYS A 377 -9.96 -19.35 20.88
N SER A 378 -10.25 -19.78 19.66
CA SER A 378 -11.58 -20.20 19.21
C SER A 378 -11.47 -21.49 18.41
N GLY A 379 -11.86 -22.61 19.01
CA GLY A 379 -11.65 -23.94 18.42
C GLY A 379 -10.17 -24.23 18.19
N ASP A 380 -9.81 -24.59 16.96
CA ASP A 380 -8.42 -24.83 16.56
C ASP A 380 -7.69 -23.57 16.07
N GLY A 381 -8.36 -22.40 16.05
CA GLY A 381 -7.83 -21.13 15.56
C GLY A 381 -7.87 -20.01 16.60
N TYR A 382 -7.81 -18.79 16.10
CA TYR A 382 -7.89 -17.57 16.91
C TYR A 382 -8.90 -16.61 16.28
N THR A 383 -9.65 -15.93 17.14
CA THR A 383 -10.56 -14.84 16.77
C THR A 383 -9.97 -13.52 17.25
N VAL A 384 -10.05 -12.51 16.42
CA VAL A 384 -9.67 -11.14 16.79
C VAL A 384 -10.81 -10.53 17.57
N THR A 385 -10.52 -10.04 18.78
CA THR A 385 -11.44 -9.25 19.57
C THR A 385 -11.01 -7.78 19.48
N ALA A 386 -11.93 -6.93 19.02
CA ALA A 386 -11.71 -5.50 18.92
C ALA A 386 -11.54 -4.89 20.32
N GLY A 387 -10.50 -4.10 20.47
CA GLY A 387 -10.30 -3.27 21.66
C GLY A 387 -10.82 -1.85 21.44
N LYS A 388 -9.93 -0.85 21.49
CA LYS A 388 -10.27 0.55 21.26
C LYS A 388 -10.16 0.88 19.78
N THR A 389 -11.11 1.62 19.23
CA THR A 389 -10.96 2.37 17.99
C THR A 389 -10.39 3.75 18.34
N LEU A 390 -9.28 4.10 17.72
CA LEU A 390 -8.61 5.37 17.91
C LEU A 390 -9.00 6.35 16.80
N ASP A 391 -9.32 7.57 17.24
CA ASP A 391 -9.64 8.67 16.32
C ASP A 391 -8.44 8.96 15.39
N PRO A 392 -8.67 9.20 14.09
CA PRO A 392 -7.60 9.54 13.15
C PRO A 392 -6.68 10.67 13.59
N GLN A 393 -7.21 11.69 14.28
CA GLN A 393 -6.43 12.82 14.76
C GLN A 393 -5.56 12.45 15.98
N ALA A 394 -6.01 11.52 16.80
CA ALA A 394 -5.26 11.09 18.00
C ALA A 394 -3.96 10.33 17.64
N VAL A 395 -3.91 9.76 16.45
CA VAL A 395 -2.76 9.01 15.92
C VAL A 395 -2.16 9.66 14.66
N ALA A 396 -2.55 10.90 14.36
CA ALA A 396 -2.05 11.62 13.20
C ALA A 396 -0.53 11.86 13.29
N PRO A 397 0.23 11.58 12.22
CA PRO A 397 1.64 11.91 12.21
C PRO A 397 1.87 13.42 12.16
N PRO A 398 3.00 13.92 12.66
CA PRO A 398 3.42 15.29 12.40
C PRO A 398 3.43 15.59 10.90
N VAL A 399 3.12 16.83 10.51
CA VAL A 399 3.16 17.25 9.11
C VAL A 399 4.61 17.17 8.59
N SER A 400 4.79 16.53 7.45
CA SER A 400 6.07 16.40 6.75
C SER A 400 6.00 17.16 5.43
N ALA A 401 6.65 18.31 5.34
CA ALA A 401 6.66 19.08 4.09
C ALA A 401 7.22 18.23 2.93
N PHE A 402 6.71 18.47 1.72
CA PHE A 402 7.22 17.85 0.49
C PHE A 402 8.72 18.12 0.29
N LYS A 403 9.42 17.10 -0.24
CA LYS A 403 10.87 17.10 -0.49
C LYS A 403 11.22 17.43 -1.93
#